data_6342fa1462c856ba2fbb363513e2fd10
#
_entry.id   6342fa1462c856ba2fbb363513e2fd10
#
_cell.length_a   1.000
_cell.length_b   1.000
_cell.length_c   1.000
_cell.angle_alpha   90.00
_cell.angle_beta   90.00
_cell.angle_gamma   90.00
#
_symmetry.space_group_name_H-M   'P 1'
#
loop_
_entity.id
_entity.type
_entity.pdbx_description
1 polymer ?
#
loop_
_entity_poly.entity_id
_entity_poly.type
_entity_poly.pdbx_seq_one_letter_code
_entity_poly.pdbx_strand_id
1 'polypeptide(L)'
;MDSGYCKRFRMDVDLPRSYVPLASLPVGYQLVPWNEALLDVHARTKYQAFCQEIDAQVFPCLGELSGCRRLMREIRRKPGFLPGATWLIARQIDRYKGFNETSFAPLEWCGTIQGVMDRSGIGSIQNIGIVPSQRGSGLGSALIERALSGFEAAGAYRVTLEVTAENIAAIRLYQRLGFRRSKTIYKPVDSALFQDGADSSIDSLPLGFPASRLHQENTQRDSSRNSQQNVITTMVSSVVQELAVAETPRDVAQSESDEDLHMMPVGASNR
;
A
#
# COMPACT_ATOMS: atom_id res chain seq x y z
N MET A 1 -1.46 -24.53 29.90
CA MET A 1 -1.05 -23.47 28.93
C MET A 1 -2.20 -23.34 27.96
N ASP A 2 -3.00 -22.33 28.14
CA ASP A 2 -4.17 -22.12 27.29
C ASP A 2 -3.67 -21.47 25.98
N SER A 3 -3.46 -22.26 24.96
CA SER A 3 -3.09 -21.76 23.63
C SER A 3 -4.33 -21.13 23.02
N GLY A 4 -4.44 -19.80 23.15
CA GLY A 4 -5.49 -19.04 22.50
C GLY A 4 -5.42 -19.18 20.98
N TYR A 5 -6.58 -19.24 20.32
CA TYR A 5 -6.66 -19.25 18.86
C TYR A 5 -7.31 -17.96 18.38
N CYS A 6 -6.67 -17.29 17.40
CA CYS A 6 -7.27 -16.17 16.69
C CYS A 6 -8.07 -16.70 15.49
N LYS A 7 -9.34 -16.34 15.45
CA LYS A 7 -10.23 -16.63 14.32
C LYS A 7 -9.97 -15.65 13.18
N ARG A 8 -9.75 -16.18 11.98
CA ARG A 8 -9.53 -15.39 10.77
C ARG A 8 -10.45 -15.84 9.65
N PHE A 9 -10.77 -14.94 8.74
CA PHE A 9 -11.50 -15.26 7.51
C PHE A 9 -10.56 -15.12 6.32
N ARG A 10 -10.57 -16.15 5.45
CA ARG A 10 -10.13 -15.96 4.06
C ARG A 10 -11.28 -15.38 3.29
N MET A 11 -10.99 -14.36 2.50
CA MET A 11 -11.95 -13.73 1.60
C MET A 11 -11.37 -13.69 0.20
N ASP A 12 -12.22 -13.93 -0.80
CA ASP A 12 -11.83 -14.06 -2.19
C ASP A 12 -12.69 -13.15 -3.07
N VAL A 13 -12.10 -12.66 -4.17
CA VAL A 13 -12.79 -11.95 -5.25
C VAL A 13 -12.32 -12.52 -6.60
N ASP A 14 -13.25 -12.78 -7.52
CA ASP A 14 -12.94 -13.23 -8.87
C ASP A 14 -12.63 -12.03 -9.79
N LEU A 15 -11.74 -12.25 -10.77
CA LEU A 15 -11.33 -11.30 -11.80
C LEU A 15 -11.60 -11.89 -13.21
N PRO A 16 -11.85 -11.07 -14.24
CA PRO A 16 -12.04 -9.62 -14.18
C PRO A 16 -13.32 -9.25 -13.43
N ARG A 17 -13.30 -8.10 -12.79
CA ARG A 17 -14.52 -7.54 -12.19
C ARG A 17 -15.29 -6.74 -13.24
N SER A 18 -16.61 -6.67 -13.08
CA SER A 18 -17.39 -5.64 -13.77
C SER A 18 -16.76 -4.28 -13.48
N TYR A 19 -16.68 -3.42 -14.50
CA TYR A 19 -16.04 -2.10 -14.38
C TYR A 19 -16.53 -1.37 -13.13
N VAL A 20 -15.61 -1.16 -12.20
CA VAL A 20 -15.81 -0.28 -11.05
C VAL A 20 -14.82 0.86 -11.24
N PRO A 21 -15.27 2.11 -11.32
CA PRO A 21 -14.34 3.24 -11.38
C PRO A 21 -13.35 3.16 -10.23
N LEU A 22 -12.06 3.34 -10.53
CA LEU A 22 -11.04 3.43 -9.49
C LEU A 22 -11.44 4.53 -8.50
N ALA A 23 -11.40 4.23 -7.20
CA ALA A 23 -11.68 5.22 -6.18
C ALA A 23 -10.68 6.37 -6.33
N SER A 24 -11.19 7.59 -6.53
CA SER A 24 -10.36 8.78 -6.58
C SER A 24 -9.72 9.01 -5.20
N LEU A 25 -8.42 9.25 -5.20
CA LEU A 25 -7.74 9.67 -3.96
C LEU A 25 -8.19 11.07 -3.55
N PRO A 26 -8.29 11.36 -2.25
CA PRO A 26 -8.49 12.72 -1.77
C PRO A 26 -7.35 13.64 -2.25
N VAL A 27 -7.65 14.94 -2.36
CA VAL A 27 -6.66 15.94 -2.76
C VAL A 27 -5.44 15.89 -1.83
N GLY A 28 -4.25 15.99 -2.41
CA GLY A 28 -2.97 15.94 -1.70
C GLY A 28 -2.42 14.53 -1.46
N TYR A 29 -3.18 13.47 -1.76
CA TYR A 29 -2.69 12.09 -1.70
C TYR A 29 -2.30 11.58 -3.09
N GLN A 30 -1.30 10.70 -3.12
CA GLN A 30 -0.81 10.07 -4.34
C GLN A 30 -0.47 8.60 -4.13
N LEU A 31 -0.73 7.78 -5.15
CA LEU A 31 -0.27 6.39 -5.21
C LEU A 31 1.18 6.37 -5.68
N VAL A 32 2.02 5.62 -4.97
CA VAL A 32 3.43 5.44 -5.30
C VAL A 32 3.68 3.96 -5.60
N PRO A 33 4.10 3.62 -6.83
CA PRO A 33 4.34 2.24 -7.22
C PRO A 33 5.55 1.66 -6.49
N TRP A 34 5.63 0.33 -6.51
CA TRP A 34 6.78 -0.38 -5.97
C TRP A 34 8.09 0.09 -6.64
N ASN A 35 9.07 0.37 -5.80
CA ASN A 35 10.47 0.52 -6.17
C ASN A 35 11.33 -0.14 -5.08
N GLU A 36 12.42 -0.79 -5.47
CA GLU A 36 13.33 -1.48 -4.55
C GLU A 36 13.89 -0.54 -3.46
N ALA A 37 14.17 0.71 -3.80
CA ALA A 37 14.62 1.74 -2.86
C ALA A 37 13.57 2.07 -1.77
N LEU A 38 12.29 1.75 -2.00
CA LEU A 38 11.19 2.01 -1.08
C LEU A 38 10.89 0.82 -0.13
N LEU A 39 11.68 -0.26 -0.17
CA LEU A 39 11.46 -1.43 0.68
C LEU A 39 11.38 -1.05 2.17
N ASP A 40 12.29 -0.20 2.66
CA ASP A 40 12.28 0.26 4.06
C ASP A 40 11.09 1.18 4.37
N VAL A 41 10.64 1.96 3.40
CA VAL A 41 9.44 2.79 3.51
C VAL A 41 8.20 1.92 3.68
N HIS A 42 8.03 0.88 2.85
CA HIS A 42 6.96 -0.11 3.02
C HIS A 42 6.99 -0.75 4.41
N ALA A 43 8.17 -1.11 4.92
CA ALA A 43 8.32 -1.71 6.24
C ALA A 43 7.94 -0.74 7.37
N ARG A 44 8.35 0.54 7.29
CA ARG A 44 8.03 1.58 8.28
C ARG A 44 6.54 1.89 8.28
N THR A 45 5.93 2.06 7.11
CA THR A 45 4.49 2.31 6.97
C THR A 45 3.68 1.13 7.49
N LYS A 46 4.13 -0.10 7.22
CA LYS A 46 3.53 -1.32 7.78
C LYS A 46 3.60 -1.32 9.31
N TYR A 47 4.76 -1.07 9.90
CA TYR A 47 4.90 -0.96 11.35
C TYR A 47 3.94 0.07 11.93
N GLN A 48 3.90 1.29 11.39
CA GLN A 48 3.01 2.36 11.84
C GLN A 48 1.51 1.98 11.73
N ALA A 49 1.15 1.18 10.72
CA ALA A 49 -0.23 0.76 10.50
C ALA A 49 -0.68 -0.37 11.44
N PHE A 50 0.24 -1.20 11.94
CA PHE A 50 -0.10 -2.45 12.62
C PHE A 50 0.40 -2.56 14.06
N CYS A 51 1.38 -1.79 14.50
CA CYS A 51 2.06 -2.02 15.79
C CYS A 51 1.13 -1.95 17.02
N GLN A 52 -0.02 -1.28 16.91
CA GLN A 52 -1.03 -1.18 17.98
C GLN A 52 -2.30 -1.99 17.66
N GLU A 53 -2.30 -2.80 16.62
CA GLU A 53 -3.47 -3.55 16.17
C GLU A 53 -3.44 -4.99 16.69
N ILE A 54 -4.61 -5.61 16.75
CA ILE A 54 -4.75 -7.01 17.14
C ILE A 54 -3.90 -7.95 16.24
N ASP A 55 -3.67 -7.56 14.99
CA ASP A 55 -2.83 -8.33 14.08
C ASP A 55 -1.37 -8.42 14.55
N ALA A 56 -0.85 -7.46 15.33
CA ALA A 56 0.49 -7.52 15.91
C ALA A 56 0.58 -8.59 17.04
N GLN A 57 -0.53 -8.88 17.71
CA GLN A 57 -0.61 -9.95 18.71
C GLN A 57 -0.61 -11.34 18.05
N VAL A 58 -1.25 -11.46 16.88
CA VAL A 58 -1.29 -12.71 16.10
C VAL A 58 0.01 -12.94 15.33
N PHE A 59 0.64 -11.84 14.88
CA PHE A 59 1.87 -11.82 14.09
C PHE A 59 2.87 -10.86 14.72
N PRO A 60 3.70 -11.31 15.68
CA PRO A 60 4.64 -10.46 16.41
C PRO A 60 5.57 -9.64 15.51
N CYS A 61 5.88 -10.15 14.32
CA CYS A 61 6.67 -9.40 13.33
C CYS A 61 6.04 -8.07 12.87
N LEU A 62 4.74 -7.86 13.10
CA LEU A 62 4.06 -6.59 12.80
C LEU A 62 4.18 -5.58 13.95
N GLY A 63 4.44 -6.05 15.17
CA GLY A 63 4.64 -5.23 16.36
C GLY A 63 6.02 -4.58 16.44
N GLU A 64 6.97 -4.96 15.59
CA GLU A 64 8.34 -4.47 15.60
C GLU A 64 8.79 -4.00 14.21
N LEU A 65 9.51 -2.88 14.14
CA LEU A 65 10.05 -2.37 12.87
C LEU A 65 11.04 -3.36 12.23
N SER A 66 11.88 -4.02 13.03
CA SER A 66 12.80 -5.06 12.58
C SER A 66 12.07 -6.24 11.96
N GLY A 67 10.97 -6.67 12.58
CA GLY A 67 10.07 -7.71 12.09
C GLY A 67 9.39 -7.33 10.78
N CYS A 68 8.87 -6.11 10.68
CA CYS A 68 8.29 -5.58 9.45
C CYS A 68 9.30 -5.51 8.29
N ARG A 69 10.56 -5.13 8.57
CA ARG A 69 11.65 -5.14 7.58
C ARG A 69 11.96 -6.55 7.09
N ARG A 70 12.05 -7.52 8.01
CA ARG A 70 12.26 -8.94 7.67
C ARG A 70 11.12 -9.45 6.80
N LEU A 71 9.87 -9.22 7.22
CA LEU A 71 8.67 -9.62 6.48
C LEU A 71 8.63 -9.01 5.07
N MET A 72 8.99 -7.72 4.91
CA MET A 72 9.04 -7.09 3.58
C MET A 72 10.07 -7.76 2.66
N ARG A 73 11.27 -8.09 3.18
CA ARG A 73 12.30 -8.82 2.40
C ARG A 73 11.82 -10.22 2.01
N GLU A 74 11.14 -10.92 2.91
CA GLU A 74 10.56 -12.24 2.63
C GLU A 74 9.49 -12.17 1.55
N ILE A 75 8.56 -11.20 1.63
CA ILE A 75 7.54 -10.99 0.60
C ILE A 75 8.20 -10.68 -0.76
N ARG A 76 9.19 -9.77 -0.78
CA ARG A 76 9.92 -9.39 -1.99
C ARG A 76 10.65 -10.56 -2.65
N ARG A 77 11.14 -11.52 -1.86
CA ARG A 77 11.85 -12.72 -2.34
C ARG A 77 10.94 -13.84 -2.85
N LYS A 78 9.63 -13.76 -2.61
CA LYS A 78 8.70 -14.78 -3.12
C LYS A 78 8.73 -14.82 -4.64
N PRO A 79 8.76 -16.01 -5.28
CA PRO A 79 8.79 -16.13 -6.74
C PRO A 79 7.61 -15.44 -7.44
N GLY A 80 6.49 -15.32 -6.74
CA GLY A 80 5.29 -14.65 -7.25
C GLY A 80 5.11 -13.21 -6.77
N PHE A 81 6.15 -12.55 -6.26
CA PHE A 81 6.06 -11.14 -5.88
C PHE A 81 5.61 -10.30 -7.07
N LEU A 82 4.57 -9.49 -6.89
CA LEU A 82 3.96 -8.72 -7.96
C LEU A 82 4.10 -7.21 -7.72
N PRO A 83 5.09 -6.55 -8.37
CA PRO A 83 5.27 -5.10 -8.28
C PRO A 83 4.00 -4.31 -8.61
N GLY A 84 3.25 -4.70 -9.66
CA GLY A 84 2.01 -4.05 -10.07
C GLY A 84 0.87 -4.10 -9.05
N ALA A 85 0.93 -5.04 -8.08
CA ALA A 85 -0.01 -5.13 -6.96
C ALA A 85 0.60 -4.69 -5.62
N THR A 86 1.73 -3.97 -5.65
CA THR A 86 2.47 -3.50 -4.47
C THR A 86 2.63 -1.99 -4.54
N TRP A 87 1.99 -1.27 -3.60
CA TRP A 87 1.85 0.17 -3.64
C TRP A 87 2.01 0.82 -2.27
N LEU A 88 2.41 2.08 -2.27
CA LEU A 88 2.32 3.00 -1.14
C LEU A 88 1.30 4.10 -1.44
N ILE A 89 0.80 4.74 -0.39
CA ILE A 89 0.16 6.05 -0.47
C ILE A 89 1.01 7.05 0.30
N ALA A 90 1.28 8.18 -0.34
CA ALA A 90 1.92 9.33 0.26
C ALA A 90 0.98 10.53 0.24
N ARG A 91 1.18 11.47 1.19
CA ARG A 91 0.55 12.78 1.25
C ARG A 91 1.61 13.86 1.27
N GLN A 92 1.41 14.93 0.51
CA GLN A 92 2.24 16.13 0.62
C GLN A 92 1.92 16.88 1.91
N ILE A 93 2.95 17.34 2.61
CA ILE A 93 2.79 18.11 3.84
C ILE A 93 2.90 19.60 3.51
N ASP A 94 1.78 20.32 3.47
CA ASP A 94 1.70 21.76 3.14
C ASP A 94 2.33 22.69 4.19
N ARG A 95 2.99 22.17 5.23
CA ARG A 95 3.47 22.96 6.37
C ARG A 95 4.62 23.92 6.08
N TYR A 96 5.18 23.90 4.88
CA TYR A 96 6.31 24.76 4.52
C TYR A 96 5.92 25.92 3.59
N LYS A 97 4.87 26.68 3.96
CA LYS A 97 4.66 28.02 3.39
C LYS A 97 5.78 28.95 3.90
N GLY A 98 6.92 28.97 3.23
CA GLY A 98 8.05 29.81 3.62
C GLY A 98 9.42 29.41 3.11
N PHE A 99 9.53 28.27 2.46
CA PHE A 99 10.77 27.86 1.78
C PHE A 99 10.66 28.13 0.27
N ASN A 100 11.76 28.60 -0.33
CA ASN A 100 11.89 28.90 -1.74
C ASN A 100 11.36 27.75 -2.61
N GLU A 101 10.76 28.08 -3.76
CA GLU A 101 10.09 27.16 -4.72
C GLU A 101 10.91 25.95 -5.19
N THR A 102 12.15 25.79 -4.75
CA THR A 102 13.04 24.66 -5.07
C THR A 102 13.07 23.55 -4.01
N SER A 103 12.38 23.71 -2.87
CA SER A 103 12.32 22.68 -1.83
C SER A 103 11.10 21.76 -2.04
N PHE A 104 11.36 20.50 -2.35
CA PHE A 104 10.31 19.47 -2.42
C PHE A 104 9.60 19.36 -1.07
N ALA A 105 8.26 19.48 -1.08
CA ALA A 105 7.46 19.27 0.13
C ALA A 105 7.70 17.87 0.69
N PRO A 106 7.95 17.72 2.00
CA PRO A 106 8.15 16.42 2.60
C PRO A 106 6.90 15.56 2.45
N LEU A 107 7.10 14.25 2.21
CA LEU A 107 6.04 13.27 2.06
C LEU A 107 5.76 12.56 3.39
N GLU A 108 4.48 12.44 3.73
CA GLU A 108 3.98 11.57 4.79
C GLU A 108 3.47 10.26 4.17
N TRP A 109 3.97 9.13 4.67
CA TRP A 109 3.58 7.81 4.19
C TRP A 109 2.34 7.32 4.94
N CYS A 110 1.24 7.16 4.23
CA CYS A 110 -0.09 6.98 4.81
C CYS A 110 -0.62 5.56 4.73
N GLY A 111 -0.12 4.77 3.78
CA GLY A 111 -0.60 3.40 3.59
C GLY A 111 0.30 2.56 2.72
N THR A 112 0.15 1.24 2.83
CA THR A 112 0.94 0.24 2.10
C THR A 112 0.12 -1.00 1.79
N ILE A 113 0.36 -1.62 0.62
CA ILE A 113 -0.21 -2.91 0.22
C ILE A 113 0.86 -3.74 -0.50
N GLN A 114 0.83 -5.08 -0.33
CA GLN A 114 1.71 -6.00 -1.03
C GLN A 114 0.93 -7.16 -1.63
N GLY A 115 1.21 -7.45 -2.90
CA GLY A 115 0.64 -8.54 -3.65
C GLY A 115 1.66 -9.59 -4.07
N VAL A 116 1.24 -10.85 -4.04
CA VAL A 116 1.94 -11.98 -4.67
C VAL A 116 0.94 -12.79 -5.49
N MET A 117 1.39 -13.41 -6.57
CA MET A 117 0.58 -14.30 -7.38
C MET A 117 1.27 -15.67 -7.47
N ASP A 118 0.51 -16.73 -7.33
CA ASP A 118 1.02 -18.07 -7.51
C ASP A 118 1.01 -18.52 -8.99
N ARG A 119 1.58 -19.68 -9.26
CA ARG A 119 1.65 -20.25 -10.62
C ARG A 119 0.30 -20.65 -11.19
N SER A 120 -0.72 -20.79 -10.34
CA SER A 120 -2.08 -21.12 -10.78
C SER A 120 -2.88 -19.88 -11.20
N GLY A 121 -2.33 -18.67 -11.08
CA GLY A 121 -3.02 -17.42 -11.39
C GLY A 121 -3.90 -16.91 -10.24
N ILE A 122 -3.67 -17.39 -9.02
CA ILE A 122 -4.35 -16.86 -7.82
C ILE A 122 -3.46 -15.80 -7.18
N GLY A 123 -3.98 -14.57 -7.12
CA GLY A 123 -3.39 -13.46 -6.39
C GLY A 123 -3.63 -13.55 -4.89
N SER A 124 -2.71 -13.02 -4.10
CA SER A 124 -2.85 -12.93 -2.64
C SER A 124 -2.35 -11.59 -2.13
N ILE A 125 -3.23 -10.82 -1.49
CA ILE A 125 -2.84 -9.64 -0.73
C ILE A 125 -2.21 -10.12 0.58
N GLN A 126 -0.90 -9.86 0.74
CA GLN A 126 -0.14 -10.33 1.91
C GLN A 126 -0.38 -9.45 3.13
N ASN A 127 -0.35 -8.14 2.94
CA ASN A 127 -0.69 -7.14 3.94
C ASN A 127 -1.28 -5.92 3.26
N ILE A 128 -2.23 -5.28 3.93
CA ILE A 128 -2.71 -3.92 3.62
C ILE A 128 -2.89 -3.18 4.93
N GLY A 129 -2.33 -1.99 5.04
CA GLY A 129 -2.45 -1.16 6.23
C GLY A 129 -2.48 0.33 5.89
N ILE A 130 -3.36 1.06 6.61
CA ILE A 130 -3.41 2.51 6.62
C ILE A 130 -3.01 2.98 8.01
N VAL A 131 -2.11 3.94 8.07
CA VAL A 131 -1.68 4.57 9.33
C VAL A 131 -2.90 5.12 10.07
N PRO A 132 -3.05 4.91 11.39
CA PRO A 132 -4.27 5.24 12.13
C PRO A 132 -4.82 6.64 11.90
N SER A 133 -3.95 7.67 11.89
CA SER A 133 -4.32 9.06 11.66
C SER A 133 -4.89 9.36 10.26
N GLN A 134 -4.76 8.44 9.30
CA GLN A 134 -5.15 8.61 7.91
C GLN A 134 -6.34 7.71 7.51
N ARG A 135 -6.92 6.98 8.47
CA ARG A 135 -8.07 6.09 8.24
C ARG A 135 -9.35 6.89 8.00
N GLY A 136 -10.35 6.22 7.41
CA GLY A 136 -11.66 6.83 7.14
C GLY A 136 -11.73 7.69 5.87
N SER A 137 -10.61 7.95 5.19
CA SER A 137 -10.51 8.83 4.01
C SER A 137 -10.56 8.09 2.66
N GLY A 138 -10.97 6.81 2.64
CA GLY A 138 -11.06 6.04 1.38
C GLY A 138 -9.74 5.41 0.91
N LEU A 139 -8.59 5.69 1.56
CA LEU A 139 -7.26 5.25 1.12
C LEU A 139 -7.13 3.72 1.03
N GLY A 140 -7.79 2.98 1.93
CA GLY A 140 -7.80 1.52 1.89
C GLY A 140 -8.50 0.97 0.65
N SER A 141 -9.61 1.60 0.22
CA SER A 141 -10.29 1.23 -1.04
C SER A 141 -9.37 1.47 -2.23
N ALA A 142 -8.75 2.64 -2.32
CA ALA A 142 -7.85 3.00 -3.42
C ALA A 142 -6.66 2.04 -3.53
N LEU A 143 -6.03 1.64 -2.41
CA LEU A 143 -4.94 0.65 -2.43
C LEU A 143 -5.41 -0.72 -2.94
N ILE A 144 -6.57 -1.19 -2.47
CA ILE A 144 -7.08 -2.51 -2.91
C ILE A 144 -7.43 -2.47 -4.39
N GLU A 145 -8.14 -1.45 -4.85
CA GLU A 145 -8.52 -1.33 -6.26
C GLU A 145 -7.30 -1.25 -7.17
N ARG A 146 -6.28 -0.49 -6.77
CA ARG A 146 -5.02 -0.42 -7.52
C ARG A 146 -4.29 -1.77 -7.55
N ALA A 147 -4.26 -2.48 -6.43
CA ALA A 147 -3.67 -3.82 -6.37
C ALA A 147 -4.46 -4.81 -7.23
N LEU A 148 -5.80 -4.78 -7.20
CA LEU A 148 -6.64 -5.63 -8.04
C LEU A 148 -6.41 -5.39 -9.53
N SER A 149 -6.26 -4.12 -9.95
CA SER A 149 -5.87 -3.78 -11.34
C SER A 149 -4.50 -4.37 -11.69
N GLY A 150 -3.54 -4.35 -10.77
CA GLY A 150 -2.22 -4.96 -10.98
C GLY A 150 -2.28 -6.48 -11.08
N PHE A 151 -3.12 -7.15 -10.29
CA PHE A 151 -3.37 -8.59 -10.40
C PHE A 151 -4.04 -8.95 -11.72
N GLU A 152 -5.06 -8.19 -12.13
CA GLU A 152 -5.78 -8.39 -13.39
C GLU A 152 -4.83 -8.24 -14.60
N ALA A 153 -4.01 -7.19 -14.62
CA ALA A 153 -3.00 -6.97 -15.64
C ALA A 153 -1.95 -8.10 -15.72
N ALA A 154 -1.70 -8.79 -14.61
CA ALA A 154 -0.80 -9.95 -14.55
C ALA A 154 -1.52 -11.27 -14.91
N GLY A 155 -2.82 -11.25 -15.25
CA GLY A 155 -3.59 -12.43 -15.63
C GLY A 155 -4.14 -13.24 -14.46
N ALA A 156 -4.23 -12.66 -13.25
CA ALA A 156 -4.89 -13.33 -12.15
C ALA A 156 -6.40 -13.45 -12.41
N TYR A 157 -6.98 -14.62 -12.14
CA TYR A 157 -8.43 -14.83 -12.26
C TYR A 157 -9.15 -14.73 -10.90
N ARG A 158 -8.41 -14.75 -9.80
CA ARG A 158 -8.92 -14.63 -8.43
C ARG A 158 -7.89 -13.98 -7.53
N VAL A 159 -8.36 -13.18 -6.57
CA VAL A 159 -7.51 -12.61 -5.53
C VAL A 159 -8.04 -12.96 -4.15
N THR A 160 -7.13 -13.35 -3.25
CA THR A 160 -7.44 -13.76 -1.88
C THR A 160 -6.78 -12.83 -0.87
N LEU A 161 -7.37 -12.74 0.32
CA LEU A 161 -6.76 -12.14 1.50
C LEU A 161 -7.21 -12.86 2.78
N GLU A 162 -6.49 -12.65 3.87
CA GLU A 162 -6.89 -13.10 5.20
C GLU A 162 -7.08 -11.91 6.14
N VAL A 163 -8.14 -11.93 6.94
CA VAL A 163 -8.46 -10.88 7.90
C VAL A 163 -8.87 -11.47 9.24
N THR A 164 -8.44 -10.84 10.33
CA THR A 164 -8.86 -11.19 11.70
C THR A 164 -10.36 -10.94 11.87
N ALA A 165 -11.09 -11.91 12.45
CA ALA A 165 -12.56 -11.87 12.53
C ALA A 165 -13.09 -10.66 13.31
N GLU A 166 -12.33 -10.15 14.25
CA GLU A 166 -12.62 -8.97 15.06
C GLU A 166 -12.43 -7.64 14.28
N ASN A 167 -11.70 -7.66 13.17
CA ASN A 167 -11.48 -6.46 12.34
C ASN A 167 -12.70 -6.19 11.42
N ILE A 168 -13.82 -5.83 12.05
CA ILE A 168 -15.10 -5.60 11.35
C ILE A 168 -14.99 -4.50 10.30
N ALA A 169 -14.19 -3.46 10.56
CA ALA A 169 -14.01 -2.35 9.62
C ALA A 169 -13.35 -2.82 8.31
N ALA A 170 -12.30 -3.62 8.41
CA ALA A 170 -11.64 -4.21 7.24
C ALA A 170 -12.57 -5.19 6.50
N ILE A 171 -13.29 -6.05 7.22
CA ILE A 171 -14.24 -7.01 6.62
C ILE A 171 -15.30 -6.26 5.80
N ARG A 172 -15.90 -5.19 6.35
CA ARG A 172 -16.88 -4.36 5.63
C ARG A 172 -16.26 -3.69 4.41
N LEU A 173 -15.02 -3.23 4.48
CA LEU A 173 -14.31 -2.67 3.35
C LEU A 173 -14.15 -3.71 2.23
N TYR A 174 -13.67 -4.91 2.54
CA TYR A 174 -13.49 -5.98 1.55
C TYR A 174 -14.79 -6.43 0.92
N GLN A 175 -15.87 -6.54 1.72
CA GLN A 175 -17.20 -6.87 1.21
C GLN A 175 -17.72 -5.83 0.21
N ARG A 176 -17.56 -4.53 0.48
CA ARG A 176 -17.93 -3.46 -0.47
C ARG A 176 -17.14 -3.55 -1.78
N LEU A 177 -15.91 -4.05 -1.73
CA LEU A 177 -15.06 -4.26 -2.91
C LEU A 177 -15.27 -5.62 -3.59
N GLY A 178 -16.31 -6.36 -3.19
CA GLY A 178 -16.73 -7.61 -3.82
C GLY A 178 -16.11 -8.87 -3.26
N PHE A 179 -15.25 -8.77 -2.25
CA PHE A 179 -14.71 -9.95 -1.59
C PHE A 179 -15.80 -10.70 -0.80
N ARG A 180 -15.78 -12.03 -0.90
CA ARG A 180 -16.69 -12.92 -0.17
C ARG A 180 -15.88 -13.86 0.73
N ARG A 181 -16.41 -14.14 1.92
CA ARG A 181 -15.79 -15.11 2.83
C ARG A 181 -15.86 -16.51 2.23
N SER A 182 -14.71 -17.13 2.03
CA SER A 182 -14.58 -18.49 1.49
C SER A 182 -14.22 -19.51 2.55
N LYS A 183 -13.44 -19.14 3.59
CA LYS A 183 -12.98 -20.05 4.62
C LYS A 183 -12.82 -19.37 5.97
N THR A 184 -13.07 -20.12 7.06
CA THR A 184 -12.68 -19.77 8.42
C THR A 184 -11.39 -20.50 8.78
N ILE A 185 -10.42 -19.81 9.35
CA ILE A 185 -9.12 -20.30 9.73
C ILE A 185 -8.90 -19.95 11.21
N TYR A 186 -8.31 -20.86 11.97
CA TYR A 186 -7.88 -20.62 13.34
C TYR A 186 -6.35 -20.67 13.38
N LYS A 187 -5.72 -19.59 13.85
CA LYS A 187 -4.27 -19.52 14.03
C LYS A 187 -3.94 -19.48 15.51
N PRO A 188 -2.97 -20.29 15.98
CA PRO A 188 -2.53 -20.22 17.37
C PRO A 188 -1.94 -18.82 17.62
N VAL A 189 -2.23 -18.27 18.80
CA VAL A 189 -1.65 -17.02 19.31
C VAL A 189 -0.68 -17.41 20.41
N ASP A 190 0.56 -16.92 20.35
CA ASP A 190 1.54 -17.12 21.42
C ASP A 190 1.10 -16.36 22.66
N SER A 191 0.54 -17.08 23.63
CA SER A 191 0.06 -16.52 24.89
C SER A 191 1.18 -15.97 25.78
N ALA A 192 2.45 -16.21 25.46
CA ALA A 192 3.59 -15.65 26.17
C ALA A 192 3.68 -14.10 26.12
N LEU A 193 3.01 -13.46 25.18
CA LEU A 193 3.01 -12.00 25.03
C LEU A 193 1.92 -11.28 25.88
N PHE A 194 1.06 -12.03 26.58
CA PHE A 194 -0.02 -11.43 27.38
C PHE A 194 0.30 -11.32 28.87
N GLN A 195 1.48 -11.73 29.34
CA GLN A 195 1.82 -11.77 30.77
C GLN A 195 2.67 -10.62 31.30
N ASP A 196 3.18 -9.72 30.47
CA ASP A 196 4.03 -8.59 30.94
C ASP A 196 3.27 -7.27 31.13
N GLY A 197 2.04 -7.34 31.63
CA GLY A 197 1.21 -6.17 31.92
C GLY A 197 0.91 -5.91 33.40
N ALA A 198 1.50 -6.67 34.33
CA ALA A 198 1.21 -6.51 35.76
C ALA A 198 2.41 -6.91 36.63
N ASP A 199 3.49 -6.17 36.58
CA ASP A 199 4.36 -6.05 37.76
C ASP A 199 5.09 -4.70 37.72
N SER A 200 4.53 -3.75 38.47
CA SER A 200 5.15 -2.47 38.79
C SER A 200 6.03 -2.66 40.02
N SER A 201 7.27 -3.07 39.84
CA SER A 201 8.30 -2.96 40.87
C SER A 201 9.40 -2.03 40.35
N ILE A 202 9.23 -0.76 40.66
CA ILE A 202 10.31 0.23 40.58
C ILE A 202 11.26 -0.07 41.74
N ASP A 203 12.41 -0.67 41.46
CA ASP A 203 13.58 -0.45 42.33
C ASP A 203 14.87 -0.69 41.57
N SER A 204 15.80 0.30 41.72
CA SER A 204 17.25 0.21 41.53
C SER A 204 17.80 0.28 40.09
N LEU A 205 17.92 1.50 39.57
CA LEU A 205 18.96 1.82 38.58
C LEU A 205 20.20 2.44 39.28
N PRO A 206 21.40 1.98 38.99
CA PRO A 206 22.62 2.61 39.49
C PRO A 206 22.88 3.92 38.74
N LEU A 207 23.10 4.99 39.50
CA LEU A 207 23.59 6.30 39.07
C LEU A 207 24.98 6.19 38.42
N GLY A 208 25.13 6.70 37.18
CA GLY A 208 26.45 6.99 36.64
C GLY A 208 26.63 6.76 35.14
N PHE A 209 26.06 7.64 34.29
CA PHE A 209 26.59 7.88 32.94
C PHE A 209 26.63 9.38 32.63
N PRO A 210 27.73 9.92 32.10
CA PRO A 210 27.86 11.34 31.81
C PRO A 210 27.03 11.72 30.55
N ALA A 211 26.29 12.81 30.69
CA ALA A 211 25.32 13.34 29.70
C ALA A 211 25.95 13.88 28.40
N SER A 212 27.25 13.76 28.16
CA SER A 212 27.93 14.42 27.05
C SER A 212 28.01 13.60 25.74
N ARG A 213 27.60 12.34 25.71
CA ARG A 213 27.64 11.51 24.48
C ARG A 213 26.32 11.42 23.70
N LEU A 214 25.21 11.81 24.30
CA LEU A 214 23.90 11.70 23.64
C LEU A 214 23.62 12.80 22.61
N HIS A 215 24.34 13.93 22.65
CA HIS A 215 24.10 15.05 21.73
C HIS A 215 24.77 14.88 20.35
N GLN A 216 25.89 14.16 20.27
CA GLN A 216 26.61 13.99 18.99
C GLN A 216 26.04 12.85 18.13
N GLU A 217 25.48 11.80 18.73
CA GLU A 217 24.86 10.72 17.95
C GLU A 217 23.50 11.08 17.35
N ASN A 218 22.74 12.00 17.98
CA ASN A 218 21.47 12.45 17.44
C ASN A 218 21.62 13.36 16.22
N THR A 219 22.65 14.20 16.17
CA THR A 219 22.86 15.14 15.06
C THR A 219 23.30 14.42 13.77
N GLN A 220 24.10 13.36 13.89
CA GLN A 220 24.49 12.54 12.73
C GLN A 220 23.34 11.66 12.21
N ARG A 221 22.48 11.14 13.09
CA ARG A 221 21.29 10.37 12.69
C ARG A 221 20.26 11.22 11.99
N ASP A 222 20.04 12.46 12.42
CA ASP A 222 19.09 13.39 11.78
C ASP A 222 19.59 13.88 10.41
N SER A 223 20.88 14.13 10.25
CA SER A 223 21.45 14.50 8.95
C SER A 223 21.37 13.37 7.93
N SER A 224 21.63 12.13 8.34
CA SER A 224 21.49 10.95 7.48
C SER A 224 20.03 10.64 7.12
N ARG A 225 19.11 10.84 8.06
CA ARG A 225 17.66 10.72 7.80
C ARG A 225 17.17 11.77 6.82
N ASN A 226 17.60 13.01 6.97
CA ASN A 226 17.19 14.10 6.10
C ASN A 226 17.74 13.92 4.68
N SER A 227 18.97 13.45 4.52
CA SER A 227 19.56 13.15 3.20
C SER A 227 18.84 11.99 2.50
N GLN A 228 18.51 10.90 3.22
CA GLN A 228 17.74 9.78 2.67
C GLN A 228 16.31 10.19 2.32
N GLN A 229 15.67 11.01 3.14
CA GLN A 229 14.32 11.53 2.88
C GLN A 229 14.29 12.38 1.61
N ASN A 230 15.29 13.24 1.41
CA ASN A 230 15.41 14.08 0.21
C ASN A 230 15.63 13.25 -1.06
N VAL A 231 16.49 12.23 -1.03
CA VAL A 231 16.71 11.31 -2.15
C VAL A 231 15.42 10.56 -2.52
N ILE A 232 14.71 10.03 -1.51
CA ILE A 232 13.44 9.33 -1.71
C ILE A 232 12.38 10.27 -2.28
N THR A 233 12.26 11.49 -1.77
CA THR A 233 11.30 12.50 -2.25
C THR A 233 11.58 12.87 -3.71
N THR A 234 12.85 13.07 -4.08
CA THR A 234 13.26 13.34 -5.46
C THR A 234 12.92 12.17 -6.41
N MET A 235 13.23 10.93 -6.00
CA MET A 235 12.91 9.73 -6.78
C MET A 235 11.40 9.55 -6.96
N VAL A 236 10.61 9.76 -5.90
CA VAL A 236 9.15 9.65 -5.97
C VAL A 236 8.56 10.73 -6.88
N SER A 237 9.02 11.97 -6.79
CA SER A 237 8.56 13.04 -7.68
C SER A 237 8.87 12.75 -9.14
N SER A 238 10.04 12.21 -9.45
CA SER A 238 10.42 11.81 -10.81
C SER A 238 9.52 10.69 -11.34
N VAL A 239 9.28 9.64 -10.55
CA VAL A 239 8.43 8.50 -10.93
C VAL A 239 6.96 8.93 -11.09
N VAL A 240 6.46 9.81 -10.23
CA VAL A 240 5.08 10.34 -10.32
C VAL A 240 4.92 11.20 -11.56
N GLN A 241 5.93 11.99 -11.91
CA GLN A 241 5.92 12.83 -13.11
C GLN A 241 5.95 11.99 -14.39
N GLU A 242 6.72 10.91 -14.41
CA GLU A 242 6.74 9.93 -15.53
C GLU A 242 5.37 9.24 -15.71
N LEU A 243 4.71 8.86 -14.62
CA LEU A 243 3.38 8.24 -14.67
C LEU A 243 2.29 9.22 -15.11
N ALA A 244 2.34 10.47 -14.69
CA ALA A 244 1.39 11.51 -15.12
C ALA A 244 1.48 11.78 -16.62
N VAL A 245 2.66 11.67 -17.21
CA VAL A 245 2.88 11.79 -18.67
C VAL A 245 2.34 10.57 -19.43
N ALA A 246 2.39 9.39 -18.82
CA ALA A 246 1.91 8.13 -19.43
C ALA A 246 0.38 7.99 -19.41
N GLU A 247 -0.32 8.67 -18.52
CA GLU A 247 -1.79 8.63 -18.38
C GLU A 247 -2.51 9.73 -19.20
N THR A 248 -1.80 10.62 -19.89
CA THR A 248 -2.45 11.54 -20.85
C THR A 248 -2.93 10.73 -22.06
N PRO A 249 -4.23 10.78 -22.42
CA PRO A 249 -4.71 10.13 -23.63
C PRO A 249 -3.95 10.70 -24.82
N ARG A 250 -3.36 9.84 -25.64
CA ARG A 250 -2.87 10.26 -26.95
C ARG A 250 -4.09 10.68 -27.75
N ASP A 251 -4.18 11.96 -28.06
CA ASP A 251 -5.17 12.48 -28.99
C ASP A 251 -5.15 11.60 -30.25
N VAL A 252 -6.27 10.93 -30.49
CA VAL A 252 -6.53 10.25 -31.74
C VAL A 252 -6.63 11.35 -32.78
N ALA A 253 -5.54 11.57 -33.50
CA ALA A 253 -5.53 12.45 -34.67
C ALA A 253 -6.63 11.97 -35.62
N GLN A 254 -7.65 12.79 -35.75
CA GLN A 254 -8.62 12.67 -36.81
C GLN A 254 -7.89 12.83 -38.13
N SER A 255 -7.74 11.72 -38.87
CA SER A 255 -7.46 11.77 -40.30
C SER A 255 -8.80 11.96 -41.00
N GLU A 256 -9.18 13.23 -41.19
CA GLU A 256 -10.12 13.60 -42.24
C GLU A 256 -9.39 13.38 -43.57
N SER A 257 -9.72 12.29 -44.26
CA SER A 257 -9.44 12.12 -45.66
C SER A 257 -10.62 12.67 -46.44
N ASP A 258 -10.37 13.80 -47.11
CA ASP A 258 -11.16 14.28 -48.23
C ASP A 258 -11.33 13.16 -49.27
N GLU A 259 -12.56 12.72 -49.49
CA GLU A 259 -12.96 12.05 -50.72
C GLU A 259 -13.87 12.95 -51.53
N ASP A 260 -13.32 13.33 -52.65
CA ASP A 260 -13.87 14.12 -53.73
C ASP A 260 -15.26 13.71 -54.19
N LEU A 261 -16.08 14.71 -54.31
CA LEU A 261 -17.28 14.70 -55.13
C LEU A 261 -16.94 14.34 -56.60
N HIS A 262 -17.48 13.23 -57.11
CA HIS A 262 -17.70 13.08 -58.52
C HIS A 262 -19.18 12.90 -58.82
N MET A 263 -19.77 14.01 -59.22
CA MET A 263 -21.07 14.04 -59.91
C MET A 263 -20.93 13.39 -61.29
N MET A 264 -21.79 12.46 -61.65
CA MET A 264 -22.19 12.18 -63.03
C MET A 264 -23.68 11.76 -63.13
N PRO A 265 -24.31 11.96 -64.30
CA PRO A 265 -25.70 12.37 -64.34
C PRO A 265 -26.71 11.28 -64.71
N VAL A 266 -27.93 11.64 -64.46
CA VAL A 266 -29.23 11.18 -64.97
C VAL A 266 -29.17 10.37 -66.29
N GLY A 267 -29.81 9.18 -66.29
CA GLY A 267 -30.24 8.42 -67.42
C GLY A 267 -31.62 7.78 -67.16
N ALA A 268 -32.65 8.32 -67.73
CA ALA A 268 -34.00 7.80 -67.76
C ALA A 268 -34.12 6.55 -68.62
N SER A 269 -34.96 5.59 -68.30
CA SER A 269 -36.07 5.14 -69.20
C SER A 269 -36.62 3.76 -68.77
N ASN A 270 -37.91 3.72 -68.63
CA ASN A 270 -38.90 2.77 -69.05
C ASN A 270 -38.64 1.25 -69.02
N ARG A 271 -39.31 0.52 -68.25
CA ARG A 271 -40.62 -0.22 -68.51
C ARG A 271 -40.96 -1.04 -67.28
#